data_b4aea48f1824bd19c5a4594dd92359bd
#
_entry.id   b4aea48f1824bd19c5a4594dd92359bd
#
_cell.length_a   1.000
_cell.length_b   1.000
_cell.length_c   1.000
_cell.angle_alpha   90.00
_cell.angle_beta   90.00
_cell.angle_gamma   90.00
#
_symmetry.space_group_name_H-M   'P 1'
#
loop_
_entity.id
_entity.type
_entity.pdbx_description
1 polymer ?
#
loop_
_entity_poly.entity_id
_entity_poly.type
_entity_poly.pdbx_seq_one_letter_code
_entity_poly.pdbx_strand_id
1 'polypeptide(L)'
;MSRGLGDVYKRQTQDKDFMKLALNLANARRGLTGNNPSVGCVIVKNNRIISIGQTGYNGRPHAEHNAILNCSENLKDSKMYVTLEPCNHYGKTPPCTKNIIKNKIGEVYYSMDDIDLKVKGKSYSILRENNIRVKKGLLKKDAENLYRSYFFNRKKKLPYVIGKIAVSKNMIIYSEISKRITDKTSDKLTHYLRLKSDGIMISGKTL
;
A
#
# COMPACT_ATOMS: atom_id res chain seq x y z
N MET A 1 19.82 -29.95 -11.23
CA MET A 1 20.48 -28.80 -11.86
C MET A 1 20.43 -27.62 -10.90
N SER A 2 21.59 -27.20 -10.44
CA SER A 2 21.73 -26.00 -9.56
C SER A 2 21.38 -24.76 -10.38
N ARG A 3 20.33 -24.04 -9.97
CA ARG A 3 20.03 -22.73 -10.56
C ARG A 3 21.14 -21.77 -10.13
N GLY A 4 21.87 -21.20 -11.09
CA GLY A 4 23.00 -20.32 -10.79
C GLY A 4 22.60 -19.09 -9.98
N LEU A 5 23.53 -18.55 -9.19
CA LEU A 5 23.37 -17.33 -8.39
C LEU A 5 22.79 -16.15 -9.21
N GLY A 6 23.14 -16.03 -10.48
CA GLY A 6 22.61 -15.03 -11.41
C GLY A 6 21.09 -15.09 -11.60
N ASP A 7 20.51 -16.29 -11.67
CA ASP A 7 19.06 -16.47 -11.83
C ASP A 7 18.30 -16.10 -10.55
N VAL A 8 18.90 -16.33 -9.39
CA VAL A 8 18.33 -15.95 -8.09
C VAL A 8 18.32 -14.42 -7.95
N TYR A 9 19.42 -13.75 -8.30
CA TYR A 9 19.53 -12.30 -8.30
C TYR A 9 18.52 -11.64 -9.26
N LYS A 10 18.44 -12.14 -10.49
CA LYS A 10 17.51 -11.62 -11.50
C LYS A 10 16.04 -11.73 -11.06
N ARG A 11 15.67 -12.86 -10.41
CA ARG A 11 14.33 -13.04 -9.84
C ARG A 11 14.05 -12.12 -8.67
N GLN A 12 14.99 -11.93 -7.76
CA GLN A 12 14.82 -11.03 -6.61
C GLN A 12 14.66 -9.56 -7.03
N THR A 13 15.35 -9.14 -8.07
CA THR A 13 15.19 -7.79 -8.64
C THR A 13 13.78 -7.63 -9.21
N GLN A 14 13.31 -8.60 -9.96
CA GLN A 14 11.99 -8.60 -10.58
C GLN A 14 10.84 -8.67 -9.56
N ASP A 15 10.96 -9.49 -8.50
CA ASP A 15 9.98 -9.55 -7.41
C ASP A 15 9.87 -8.18 -6.69
N LYS A 16 11.00 -7.46 -6.53
CA LYS A 16 11.02 -6.10 -5.99
C LYS A 16 10.31 -5.10 -6.89
N ASP A 17 10.47 -5.21 -8.21
CA ASP A 17 9.83 -4.29 -9.16
C ASP A 17 8.30 -4.45 -9.13
N PHE A 18 7.80 -5.68 -9.06
CA PHE A 18 6.36 -5.94 -8.91
C PHE A 18 5.82 -5.43 -7.58
N MET A 19 6.57 -5.61 -6.49
CA MET A 19 6.16 -5.05 -5.19
C MET A 19 6.22 -3.53 -5.19
N LYS A 20 7.19 -2.91 -5.85
CA LYS A 20 7.29 -1.45 -6.00
C LYS A 20 6.09 -0.90 -6.77
N LEU A 21 5.64 -1.59 -7.82
CA LEU A 21 4.40 -1.24 -8.50
C LEU A 21 3.19 -1.33 -7.57
N ALA A 22 3.07 -2.40 -6.76
CA ALA A 22 2.01 -2.53 -5.78
C ALA A 22 2.02 -1.37 -4.75
N LEU A 23 3.21 -0.97 -4.26
CA LEU A 23 3.37 0.18 -3.37
C LEU A 23 2.96 1.50 -4.03
N ASN A 24 3.27 1.69 -5.32
CA ASN A 24 2.85 2.87 -6.07
C ASN A 24 1.32 2.93 -6.22
N LEU A 25 0.67 1.79 -6.51
CA LEU A 25 -0.79 1.67 -6.56
C LEU A 25 -1.43 2.01 -5.22
N ALA A 26 -0.85 1.51 -4.12
CA ALA A 26 -1.29 1.84 -2.77
C ALA A 26 -1.14 3.34 -2.49
N ASN A 27 0.02 3.92 -2.78
CA ASN A 27 0.28 5.34 -2.54
C ASN A 27 -0.66 6.25 -3.35
N ALA A 28 -1.04 5.86 -4.57
CA ALA A 28 -1.98 6.62 -5.39
C ALA A 28 -3.38 6.73 -4.73
N ARG A 29 -3.80 5.73 -3.97
CA ARG A 29 -5.09 5.71 -3.24
C ARG A 29 -5.05 6.28 -1.83
N ARG A 30 -3.89 6.65 -1.33
CA ARG A 30 -3.74 7.23 0.01
C ARG A 30 -4.61 8.47 0.16
N GLY A 31 -5.36 8.56 1.26
CA GLY A 31 -6.34 9.62 1.54
C GLY A 31 -7.73 9.41 0.95
N LEU A 32 -7.94 8.33 0.16
CA LEU A 32 -9.23 8.05 -0.50
C LEU A 32 -9.89 6.76 0.02
N THR A 33 -9.29 6.10 1.01
CA THR A 33 -9.73 4.79 1.50
C THR A 33 -10.45 4.83 2.84
N GLY A 34 -10.78 6.03 3.33
CA GLY A 34 -11.39 6.23 4.65
C GLY A 34 -10.53 5.62 5.76
N ASN A 35 -11.14 4.91 6.69
CA ASN A 35 -10.45 4.29 7.83
C ASN A 35 -9.67 3.01 7.47
N ASN A 36 -9.76 2.52 6.24
CA ASN A 36 -9.02 1.34 5.80
C ASN A 36 -7.63 1.70 5.24
N PRO A 37 -6.65 0.79 5.34
CA PRO A 37 -5.35 1.04 4.75
C PRO A 37 -5.47 1.07 3.22
N SER A 38 -4.68 1.93 2.60
CA SER A 38 -4.52 1.94 1.15
C SER A 38 -3.57 0.82 0.73
N VAL A 39 -4.10 -0.23 0.13
CA VAL A 39 -3.36 -1.42 -0.30
C VAL A 39 -3.28 -1.46 -1.81
N GLY A 40 -2.16 -1.93 -2.34
CA GLY A 40 -1.97 -2.24 -3.76
C GLY A 40 -1.67 -3.72 -3.94
N CYS A 41 -2.13 -4.27 -5.05
CA CYS A 41 -1.97 -5.66 -5.43
C CYS A 41 -1.57 -5.78 -6.89
N VAL A 42 -0.61 -6.66 -7.19
CA VAL A 42 -0.19 -7.00 -8.55
C VAL A 42 -0.18 -8.51 -8.68
N ILE A 43 -0.82 -9.03 -9.72
CA ILE A 43 -0.83 -10.46 -10.03
C ILE A 43 0.02 -10.70 -11.27
N VAL A 44 0.92 -11.68 -11.15
CA VAL A 44 1.92 -11.99 -12.17
C VAL A 44 1.86 -13.48 -12.53
N LYS A 45 1.90 -13.77 -13.81
CA LYS A 45 2.02 -15.15 -14.33
C LYS A 45 3.05 -15.18 -15.46
N ASN A 46 3.95 -16.15 -15.44
CA ASN A 46 5.03 -16.27 -16.44
C ASN A 46 5.82 -14.96 -16.62
N ASN A 47 6.17 -14.30 -15.49
CA ASN A 47 6.86 -13.01 -15.44
C ASN A 47 6.12 -11.83 -16.13
N ARG A 48 4.86 -11.98 -16.46
CA ARG A 48 4.00 -10.94 -17.04
C ARG A 48 2.94 -10.53 -16.02
N ILE A 49 2.72 -9.24 -15.86
CA ILE A 49 1.60 -8.71 -15.07
C ILE A 49 0.31 -9.03 -15.80
N ILE A 50 -0.58 -9.78 -15.16
CA ILE A 50 -1.87 -10.18 -15.70
C ILE A 50 -3.03 -9.41 -15.09
N SER A 51 -2.84 -8.84 -13.89
CA SER A 51 -3.82 -7.96 -13.27
C SER A 51 -3.20 -7.07 -12.21
N ILE A 52 -3.86 -5.96 -11.94
CA ILE A 52 -3.54 -5.04 -10.86
C ILE A 52 -4.81 -4.68 -10.08
N GLY A 53 -4.64 -4.36 -8.82
CA GLY A 53 -5.73 -3.89 -7.96
C GLY A 53 -5.23 -2.91 -6.92
N GLN A 54 -6.13 -2.07 -6.46
CA GLN A 54 -5.87 -1.15 -5.35
C GLN A 54 -7.14 -1.06 -4.50
N THR A 55 -6.99 -0.71 -3.23
CA THR A 55 -8.14 -0.49 -2.35
C THR A 55 -9.11 0.50 -3.00
N GLY A 56 -10.38 0.14 -3.03
CA GLY A 56 -11.44 0.97 -3.59
C GLY A 56 -11.69 2.23 -2.75
N TYR A 57 -12.49 3.12 -3.30
CA TYR A 57 -12.94 4.33 -2.61
C TYR A 57 -13.67 3.97 -1.31
N ASN A 58 -13.43 4.73 -0.23
CA ASN A 58 -13.91 4.41 1.12
C ASN A 58 -13.46 3.03 1.65
N GLY A 59 -12.36 2.48 1.09
CA GLY A 59 -11.70 1.29 1.61
C GLY A 59 -12.22 -0.04 1.10
N ARG A 60 -13.13 -0.03 0.13
CA ARG A 60 -13.68 -1.27 -0.46
C ARG A 60 -13.97 -1.11 -1.96
N PRO A 61 -13.86 -2.21 -2.73
CA PRO A 61 -13.30 -3.54 -2.36
C PRO A 61 -11.81 -3.48 -1.98
N HIS A 62 -11.28 -4.55 -1.35
CA HIS A 62 -9.83 -4.67 -1.06
C HIS A 62 -9.02 -4.84 -2.35
N ALA A 63 -7.74 -4.49 -2.31
CA ALA A 63 -6.86 -4.51 -3.47
C ALA A 63 -6.77 -5.89 -4.12
N GLU A 64 -6.65 -6.95 -3.31
CA GLU A 64 -6.60 -8.34 -3.76
C GLU A 64 -7.89 -8.75 -4.48
N HIS A 65 -9.03 -8.36 -3.93
CA HIS A 65 -10.33 -8.63 -4.55
C HIS A 65 -10.46 -7.93 -5.90
N ASN A 66 -10.07 -6.64 -5.97
CA ASN A 66 -10.07 -5.89 -7.23
C ASN A 66 -9.12 -6.52 -8.26
N ALA A 67 -7.91 -6.93 -7.84
CA ALA A 67 -6.97 -7.58 -8.74
C ALA A 67 -7.50 -8.91 -9.28
N ILE A 68 -8.19 -9.70 -8.45
CA ILE A 68 -8.81 -10.96 -8.87
C ILE A 68 -9.98 -10.71 -9.83
N LEU A 69 -10.86 -9.76 -9.53
CA LEU A 69 -12.02 -9.45 -10.36
C LEU A 69 -11.63 -8.88 -11.73
N ASN A 70 -10.59 -8.05 -11.77
CA ASN A 70 -10.13 -7.39 -13.00
C ASN A 70 -9.31 -8.34 -13.90
N CYS A 71 -9.05 -9.57 -13.47
CA CYS A 71 -8.28 -10.51 -14.23
C CYS A 71 -9.18 -11.37 -15.14
N SER A 72 -8.95 -11.31 -16.44
CA SER A 72 -9.61 -12.16 -17.42
C SER A 72 -8.92 -13.52 -17.62
N GLU A 73 -7.71 -13.69 -17.07
CA GLU A 73 -6.91 -14.90 -17.22
C GLU A 73 -7.07 -15.85 -16.04
N ASN A 74 -6.75 -17.13 -16.26
CA ASN A 74 -6.71 -18.14 -15.20
C ASN A 74 -5.59 -17.82 -14.20
N LEU A 75 -5.97 -17.56 -12.94
CA LEU A 75 -5.09 -17.20 -11.84
C LEU A 75 -4.32 -18.37 -11.22
N LYS A 76 -4.64 -19.62 -11.60
CA LYS A 76 -3.96 -20.79 -11.06
C LYS A 76 -2.44 -20.69 -11.25
N ASP A 77 -1.70 -20.99 -10.18
CA ASP A 77 -0.22 -20.98 -10.10
C ASP A 77 0.42 -19.61 -10.36
N SER A 78 -0.36 -18.51 -10.32
CA SER A 78 0.15 -17.14 -10.41
C SER A 78 0.84 -16.71 -9.11
N LYS A 79 1.57 -15.58 -9.17
CA LYS A 79 2.15 -14.89 -8.02
C LYS A 79 1.35 -13.63 -7.72
N MET A 80 1.03 -13.40 -6.46
CA MET A 80 0.39 -12.18 -5.99
C MET A 80 1.36 -11.38 -5.13
N TYR A 81 1.53 -10.11 -5.45
CA TYR A 81 2.29 -9.13 -4.67
C TYR A 81 1.32 -8.14 -4.06
N VAL A 82 1.24 -8.09 -2.74
CA VAL A 82 0.33 -7.22 -2.00
C VAL A 82 1.10 -6.46 -0.92
N THR A 83 0.78 -5.20 -0.73
CA THR A 83 1.58 -4.32 0.13
C THR A 83 1.38 -4.53 1.63
N LEU A 84 0.27 -5.17 2.03
CA LEU A 84 -0.06 -5.50 3.42
C LEU A 84 -0.56 -6.95 3.49
N GLU A 85 -0.42 -7.58 4.66
CA GLU A 85 -0.94 -8.92 4.90
C GLU A 85 -2.42 -9.04 4.48
N PRO A 86 -2.80 -10.01 3.61
CA PRO A 86 -4.19 -10.23 3.21
C PRO A 86 -5.09 -10.52 4.41
N CYS A 87 -6.28 -9.98 4.45
CA CYS A 87 -7.19 -10.23 5.57
C CYS A 87 -7.73 -11.67 5.59
N ASN A 88 -7.96 -12.20 6.82
CA ASN A 88 -8.38 -13.57 7.08
C ASN A 88 -9.70 -13.68 7.83
N HIS A 89 -10.35 -12.57 8.13
CA HIS A 89 -11.60 -12.52 8.87
C HIS A 89 -12.73 -12.01 8.00
N TYR A 90 -13.96 -12.42 8.32
CA TYR A 90 -15.16 -11.86 7.72
C TYR A 90 -15.39 -10.44 8.25
N GLY A 91 -15.50 -9.49 7.35
CA GLY A 91 -15.98 -8.15 7.62
C GLY A 91 -17.27 -7.90 6.82
N LYS A 92 -17.34 -6.76 6.13
CA LYS A 92 -18.42 -6.50 5.15
C LYS A 92 -18.28 -7.36 3.88
N THR A 93 -17.13 -7.95 3.66
CA THR A 93 -16.81 -8.83 2.52
C THR A 93 -16.10 -10.08 3.01
N PRO A 94 -16.12 -11.18 2.23
CA PRO A 94 -15.33 -12.38 2.56
C PRO A 94 -13.84 -12.08 2.68
N PRO A 95 -13.08 -12.86 3.46
CA PRO A 95 -11.65 -12.70 3.62
C PRO A 95 -10.89 -12.79 2.29
N CYS A 96 -9.87 -11.96 2.11
CA CYS A 96 -9.00 -12.03 0.93
C CYS A 96 -8.27 -13.38 0.82
N THR A 97 -7.88 -13.99 1.95
CA THR A 97 -7.30 -15.34 1.97
C THR A 97 -8.18 -16.38 1.31
N LYS A 98 -9.50 -16.34 1.53
CA LYS A 98 -10.45 -17.26 0.86
C LYS A 98 -10.45 -17.08 -0.65
N ASN A 99 -10.46 -15.84 -1.13
CA ASN A 99 -10.42 -15.56 -2.57
C ASN A 99 -9.11 -16.01 -3.19
N ILE A 100 -7.98 -15.83 -2.51
CA ILE A 100 -6.66 -16.30 -2.93
C ILE A 100 -6.65 -17.81 -3.08
N ILE A 101 -7.15 -18.54 -2.07
CA ILE A 101 -7.24 -20.02 -2.08
C ILE A 101 -8.17 -20.51 -3.18
N LYS A 102 -9.38 -19.94 -3.27
CA LYS A 102 -10.38 -20.30 -4.28
C LYS A 102 -9.85 -20.21 -5.71
N ASN A 103 -9.04 -19.19 -5.98
CA ASN A 103 -8.45 -18.95 -7.30
C ASN A 103 -7.13 -19.69 -7.52
N LYS A 104 -6.69 -20.55 -6.58
CA LYS A 104 -5.50 -21.40 -6.66
C LYS A 104 -4.23 -20.62 -6.99
N ILE A 105 -4.10 -19.40 -6.40
CA ILE A 105 -2.87 -18.59 -6.53
C ILE A 105 -1.73 -19.38 -5.88
N GLY A 106 -0.60 -19.54 -6.60
CA GLY A 106 0.49 -20.40 -6.15
C GLY A 106 1.44 -19.77 -5.15
N GLU A 107 1.67 -18.47 -5.25
CA GLU A 107 2.58 -17.73 -4.35
C GLU A 107 1.99 -16.39 -3.96
N VAL A 108 2.16 -16.02 -2.69
CA VAL A 108 1.79 -14.69 -2.17
C VAL A 108 3.00 -14.04 -1.53
N TYR A 109 3.29 -12.82 -1.97
CA TYR A 109 4.32 -11.94 -1.40
C TYR A 109 3.62 -10.78 -0.73
N TYR A 110 3.96 -10.48 0.53
CA TYR A 110 3.50 -9.25 1.15
C TYR A 110 4.62 -8.50 1.89
N SER A 111 4.51 -7.16 1.91
CA SER A 111 5.58 -6.32 2.44
C SER A 111 5.67 -6.37 3.96
N MET A 112 4.53 -6.43 4.66
CA MET A 112 4.51 -6.45 6.12
C MET A 112 3.21 -7.02 6.67
N ASP A 113 3.28 -7.49 7.91
CA ASP A 113 2.12 -7.97 8.66
C ASP A 113 1.16 -6.82 8.98
N ASP A 114 -0.15 -7.09 9.05
CA ASP A 114 -1.12 -6.11 9.55
C ASP A 114 -0.93 -5.89 11.06
N ILE A 115 -1.29 -4.71 11.51
CA ILE A 115 -1.29 -4.37 12.95
C ILE A 115 -2.53 -4.87 13.67
N ASP A 116 -3.64 -5.10 12.95
CA ASP A 116 -4.88 -5.60 13.52
C ASP A 116 -4.63 -7.04 14.05
N LEU A 117 -4.82 -7.23 15.35
CA LEU A 117 -4.65 -8.52 16.01
C LEU A 117 -5.56 -9.63 15.44
N LYS A 118 -6.64 -9.25 14.77
CA LYS A 118 -7.52 -10.21 14.08
C LYS A 118 -6.86 -10.81 12.84
N VAL A 119 -5.93 -10.09 12.23
CA VAL A 119 -5.24 -10.46 10.97
C VAL A 119 -3.81 -10.93 11.23
N LYS A 120 -3.08 -10.20 12.05
CA LYS A 120 -1.63 -10.28 12.24
C LYS A 120 -1.09 -11.71 12.32
N GLY A 121 -0.34 -12.10 11.31
CA GLY A 121 0.37 -13.39 11.22
C GLY A 121 -0.51 -14.61 10.89
N LYS A 122 -1.84 -14.49 10.98
CA LYS A 122 -2.76 -15.62 10.76
C LYS A 122 -2.90 -15.99 9.29
N SER A 123 -2.84 -15.00 8.41
CA SER A 123 -2.96 -15.23 6.97
C SER A 123 -1.78 -16.04 6.43
N TYR A 124 -0.60 -15.89 7.03
CA TYR A 124 0.57 -16.71 6.70
C TYR A 124 0.27 -18.20 6.90
N SER A 125 -0.22 -18.59 8.08
CA SER A 125 -0.54 -19.99 8.41
C SER A 125 -1.66 -20.54 7.50
N ILE A 126 -2.77 -19.79 7.38
CA ILE A 126 -3.92 -20.20 6.55
C ILE A 126 -3.52 -20.46 5.09
N LEU A 127 -2.72 -19.59 4.50
CA LEU A 127 -2.28 -19.75 3.12
C LEU A 127 -1.32 -20.93 2.96
N ARG A 128 -0.38 -21.12 3.90
CA ARG A 128 0.56 -22.24 3.91
C ARG A 128 -0.13 -23.59 4.05
N GLU A 129 -1.13 -23.69 4.95
CA GLU A 129 -1.97 -24.90 5.13
C GLU A 129 -2.74 -25.26 3.85
N ASN A 130 -3.01 -24.29 2.99
CA ASN A 130 -3.66 -24.50 1.70
C ASN A 130 -2.65 -24.59 0.52
N ASN A 131 -1.41 -25.01 0.78
CA ASN A 131 -0.34 -25.24 -0.21
C ASN A 131 0.06 -23.99 -1.01
N ILE A 132 -0.18 -22.79 -0.49
CA ILE A 132 0.25 -21.54 -1.11
C ILE A 132 1.61 -21.15 -0.53
N ARG A 133 2.60 -20.88 -1.38
CA ARG A 133 3.90 -20.38 -0.92
C ARG A 133 3.76 -18.92 -0.48
N VAL A 134 4.21 -18.60 0.72
CA VAL A 134 4.12 -17.25 1.27
C VAL A 134 5.51 -16.71 1.57
N LYS A 135 5.80 -15.50 1.09
CA LYS A 135 7.01 -14.74 1.41
C LYS A 135 6.63 -13.36 1.92
N LYS A 136 7.23 -12.96 3.03
CA LYS A 136 6.97 -11.67 3.67
C LYS A 136 8.24 -10.83 3.80
N GLY A 137 8.05 -9.52 3.96
CA GLY A 137 9.15 -8.59 4.19
C GLY A 137 9.72 -7.94 2.93
N LEU A 138 9.15 -8.19 1.75
CA LEU A 138 9.62 -7.61 0.50
C LEU A 138 9.32 -6.09 0.48
N LEU A 139 10.38 -5.25 0.37
CA LEU A 139 10.32 -3.79 0.47
C LEU A 139 9.62 -3.30 1.76
N LYS A 140 9.89 -3.96 2.88
CA LYS A 140 9.27 -3.66 4.17
C LYS A 140 9.42 -2.20 4.59
N LYS A 141 10.62 -1.60 4.41
CA LYS A 141 10.88 -0.19 4.75
C LYS A 141 9.96 0.78 3.99
N ASP A 142 9.72 0.51 2.70
CA ASP A 142 8.85 1.34 1.87
C ASP A 142 7.39 1.21 2.33
N ALA A 143 6.95 0.01 2.68
CA ALA A 143 5.63 -0.24 3.25
C ALA A 143 5.47 0.42 4.65
N GLU A 144 6.48 0.36 5.52
CA GLU A 144 6.47 1.06 6.82
C GLU A 144 6.27 2.57 6.65
N ASN A 145 6.93 3.18 5.66
CA ASN A 145 6.75 4.59 5.33
C ASN A 145 5.34 4.88 4.81
N LEU A 146 4.82 4.02 3.93
CA LEU A 146 3.47 4.15 3.39
C LEU A 146 2.40 4.08 4.49
N TYR A 147 2.52 3.12 5.42
CA TYR A 147 1.53 2.85 6.46
C TYR A 147 1.80 3.57 7.79
N ARG A 148 2.79 4.46 7.88
CA ARG A 148 3.18 5.14 9.12
C ARG A 148 2.00 5.79 9.83
N SER A 149 1.20 6.59 9.12
CA SER A 149 0.03 7.26 9.69
C SER A 149 -1.06 6.27 10.12
N TYR A 150 -1.35 5.27 9.30
CA TYR A 150 -2.32 4.22 9.61
C TYR A 150 -1.94 3.46 10.88
N PHE A 151 -0.70 3.00 10.98
CA PHE A 151 -0.21 2.27 12.15
C PHE A 151 -0.12 3.12 13.41
N PHE A 152 0.30 4.38 13.26
CA PHE A 152 0.29 5.32 14.39
C PHE A 152 -1.13 5.49 14.96
N ASN A 153 -2.10 5.78 14.10
CA ASN A 153 -3.49 5.93 14.51
C ASN A 153 -4.05 4.67 15.16
N ARG A 154 -3.80 3.49 14.57
CA ARG A 154 -4.29 2.21 15.14
C ARG A 154 -3.67 1.90 16.50
N LYS A 155 -2.38 2.20 16.71
CA LYS A 155 -1.67 1.96 17.96
C LYS A 155 -2.03 2.97 19.04
N LYS A 156 -2.02 4.26 18.69
CA LYS A 156 -2.14 5.35 19.66
C LYS A 156 -3.56 5.88 19.81
N LYS A 157 -4.46 5.57 18.87
CA LYS A 157 -5.82 6.13 18.80
C LYS A 157 -5.82 7.67 18.68
N LEU A 158 -4.76 8.22 18.10
CA LEU A 158 -4.54 9.63 17.89
C LEU A 158 -4.36 9.92 16.40
N PRO A 159 -4.70 11.13 15.93
CA PRO A 159 -4.39 11.53 14.56
C PRO A 159 -2.88 11.62 14.36
N TYR A 160 -2.41 11.22 13.16
CA TYR A 160 -1.03 11.43 12.75
C TYR A 160 -0.91 12.85 12.17
N VAL A 161 -0.26 13.74 12.90
CA VAL A 161 -0.16 15.16 12.54
C VAL A 161 1.06 15.39 11.64
N ILE A 162 0.85 16.11 10.54
CA ILE A 162 1.90 16.56 9.63
C ILE A 162 1.91 18.08 9.64
N GLY A 163 2.98 18.68 10.14
CA GLY A 163 3.21 20.11 10.03
C GLY A 163 3.80 20.48 8.65
N LYS A 164 3.19 21.45 7.95
CA LYS A 164 3.72 22.01 6.71
C LYS A 164 3.94 23.50 6.89
N ILE A 165 5.15 23.95 6.64
CA ILE A 165 5.51 25.35 6.67
C ILE A 165 6.23 25.73 5.37
N ALA A 166 5.99 26.93 4.88
CA ALA A 166 6.75 27.52 3.79
C ALA A 166 7.79 28.48 4.37
N VAL A 167 9.05 28.29 3.98
CA VAL A 167 10.16 29.14 4.42
C VAL A 167 11.00 29.55 3.23
N SER A 168 11.59 30.74 3.29
CA SER A 168 12.60 31.20 2.35
C SER A 168 13.95 30.49 2.61
N LYS A 169 14.94 30.69 1.73
CA LYS A 169 16.28 30.09 1.87
C LYS A 169 16.96 30.45 3.21
N ASN A 170 16.67 31.62 3.75
CA ASN A 170 17.16 32.09 5.06
C ASN A 170 16.17 31.85 6.20
N MET A 171 15.26 30.86 6.05
CA MET A 171 14.30 30.38 7.06
C MET A 171 13.26 31.42 7.51
N ILE A 172 13.01 32.46 6.72
CA ILE A 172 11.96 33.46 7.01
C ILE A 172 10.62 32.92 6.49
N ILE A 173 9.56 33.06 7.31
CA ILE A 173 8.19 32.61 7.01
C ILE A 173 7.29 33.73 6.47
N TYR A 174 7.72 34.98 6.60
CA TYR A 174 7.01 36.18 6.14
C TYR A 174 8.00 37.22 5.61
N SER A 175 7.61 37.96 4.60
CA SER A 175 8.37 39.08 4.05
C SER A 175 7.40 40.20 3.64
N GLU A 176 7.71 41.43 4.03
CA GLU A 176 6.96 42.62 3.60
C GLU A 176 7.17 42.91 2.11
N ILE A 177 8.34 42.52 1.56
CA ILE A 177 8.74 42.76 0.17
C ILE A 177 8.08 41.76 -0.77
N SER A 178 7.90 40.51 -0.35
CA SER A 178 7.31 39.46 -1.16
C SER A 178 6.22 38.75 -0.40
N LYS A 179 4.97 38.89 -0.88
CA LYS A 179 3.82 38.17 -0.32
C LYS A 179 3.88 36.67 -0.55
N ARG A 180 4.81 36.17 -1.38
CA ARG A 180 4.84 34.78 -1.77
C ARG A 180 6.25 34.21 -1.66
N ILE A 181 6.43 33.18 -0.83
CA ILE A 181 7.70 32.51 -0.59
C ILE A 181 7.86 31.29 -1.55
N THR A 182 6.76 30.64 -1.90
CA THR A 182 6.74 29.42 -2.70
C THR A 182 6.27 29.65 -4.13
N ASP A 183 6.75 28.85 -5.04
CA ASP A 183 6.34 28.83 -6.45
C ASP A 183 5.06 28.00 -6.70
N LYS A 184 4.62 27.99 -7.97
CA LYS A 184 3.44 27.20 -8.39
C LYS A 184 3.63 25.69 -8.19
N THR A 185 4.87 25.18 -8.25
CA THR A 185 5.17 23.76 -8.06
C THR A 185 4.99 23.37 -6.59
N SER A 186 5.47 24.21 -5.68
CA SER A 186 5.26 24.06 -4.24
C SER A 186 3.78 24.13 -3.85
N ASP A 187 3.00 24.94 -4.55
CA ASP A 187 1.55 25.00 -4.33
C ASP A 187 0.87 23.69 -4.71
N LYS A 188 1.23 23.10 -5.88
CA LYS A 188 0.72 21.78 -6.29
C LYS A 188 1.03 20.72 -5.25
N LEU A 189 2.27 20.70 -4.71
CA LEU A 189 2.64 19.80 -3.63
C LEU A 189 1.78 20.03 -2.38
N THR A 190 1.52 21.29 -2.03
CA THR A 190 0.67 21.64 -0.88
C THR A 190 -0.76 21.13 -1.06
N HIS A 191 -1.34 21.30 -2.26
CA HIS A 191 -2.66 20.75 -2.57
C HIS A 191 -2.67 19.21 -2.56
N TYR A 192 -1.61 18.59 -3.04
CA TYR A 192 -1.46 17.15 -2.97
C TYR A 192 -1.41 16.63 -1.53
N LEU A 193 -0.68 17.31 -0.63
CA LEU A 193 -0.64 16.95 0.79
C LEU A 193 -2.02 17.09 1.45
N ARG A 194 -2.77 18.16 1.12
CA ARG A 194 -4.15 18.35 1.58
C ARG A 194 -5.07 17.22 1.12
N LEU A 195 -4.99 16.83 -0.15
CA LEU A 195 -5.77 15.71 -0.69
C LEU A 195 -5.50 14.38 0.04
N LYS A 196 -4.29 14.19 0.58
CA LYS A 196 -3.88 12.99 1.30
C LYS A 196 -4.20 13.02 2.80
N SER A 197 -4.83 14.07 3.27
CA SER A 197 -5.16 14.28 4.69
C SER A 197 -6.66 14.20 4.92
N ASP A 198 -7.08 13.59 6.03
CA ASP A 198 -8.49 13.50 6.42
C ASP A 198 -9.03 14.82 6.96
N GLY A 199 -8.16 15.70 7.44
CA GLY A 199 -8.49 17.03 7.96
C GLY A 199 -7.33 18.00 7.81
N ILE A 200 -7.66 19.29 7.74
CA ILE A 200 -6.70 20.39 7.63
C ILE A 200 -6.96 21.35 8.78
N MET A 201 -5.92 21.66 9.55
CA MET A 201 -5.97 22.67 10.59
C MET A 201 -5.22 23.91 10.14
N ILE A 202 -5.87 25.05 10.24
CA ILE A 202 -5.32 26.37 9.93
C ILE A 202 -5.58 27.34 11.10
N SER A 203 -4.80 28.42 11.19
CA SER A 203 -5.06 29.45 12.19
C SER A 203 -6.25 30.31 11.79
N GLY A 204 -6.93 30.91 12.77
CA GLY A 204 -8.03 31.85 12.52
C GLY A 204 -7.63 33.09 11.70
N LYS A 205 -6.33 33.43 11.65
CA LYS A 205 -5.81 34.49 10.77
C LYS A 205 -5.63 34.08 9.32
N THR A 206 -5.75 32.78 9.02
CA THR A 206 -5.59 32.25 7.66
C THR A 206 -6.93 32.10 6.94
N LEU A 207 -8.03 32.21 7.67
CA LEU A 207 -9.39 32.30 7.15
C LEU A 207 -9.65 33.73 6.68
#